data_3da20b3b15f35671135f3a09c2e3a228
#
_entry.id   3da20b3b15f35671135f3a09c2e3a228
#
_cell.length_a   1.000
_cell.length_b   1.000
_cell.length_c   1.000
_cell.angle_alpha   90.00
_cell.angle_beta   90.00
_cell.angle_gamma   90.00
#
_symmetry.space_group_name_H-M   'P 1'
#
loop_
_entity.id
_entity.type
_entity.pdbx_description
1 polymer ?
#
loop_
_entity_poly.entity_id
_entity_poly.type
_entity_poly.pdbx_seq_one_letter_code
_entity_poly.pdbx_strand_id
1 'polypeptide(L)'
;MRLLLDTQVLLWALAAPERLPKPVQAELAVADVYFSAASIWEIALHRSAGRLAFDAATIVAAAEETRFTAVAVSVRHVTATTPLLERHRNPFDRLLLAQALTEPLVLLTSDAHLAAHGYPVRLLSSRLS
;
A
#
# COMPACT_ATOMS: atom_id res chain seq x y z
N MET A 1 10.06 -2.13 -12.10
CA MET A 1 10.08 -1.90 -10.64
C MET A 1 8.85 -2.54 -10.01
N ARG A 2 8.99 -3.10 -8.85
CA ARG A 2 7.90 -3.76 -8.13
C ARG A 2 7.45 -2.87 -6.98
N LEU A 3 6.21 -2.38 -7.06
CA LEU A 3 5.66 -1.41 -6.10
C LEU A 3 4.53 -2.05 -5.29
N LEU A 4 4.56 -1.89 -3.98
CA LEU A 4 3.44 -2.19 -3.09
C LEU A 4 2.80 -0.85 -2.70
N LEU A 5 1.51 -0.69 -2.94
CA LEU A 5 0.81 0.54 -2.60
C LEU A 5 0.28 0.45 -1.17
N ASP A 6 0.44 1.53 -0.38
CA ASP A 6 -0.27 1.58 0.88
C ASP A 6 -1.77 1.79 0.62
N THR A 7 -2.58 1.69 1.66
CA THR A 7 -4.03 1.71 1.50
C THR A 7 -4.54 3.00 0.86
N GLN A 8 -4.03 4.16 1.27
CA GLN A 8 -4.47 5.43 0.72
C GLN A 8 -4.06 5.59 -0.74
N VAL A 9 -2.83 5.20 -1.07
CA VAL A 9 -2.33 5.27 -2.45
C VAL A 9 -3.12 4.32 -3.34
N LEU A 10 -3.45 3.13 -2.84
CA LEU A 10 -4.30 2.19 -3.57
C LEU A 10 -5.66 2.79 -3.89
N LEU A 11 -6.31 3.41 -2.91
CA LEU A 11 -7.61 4.06 -3.10
C LEU A 11 -7.52 5.18 -4.14
N TRP A 12 -6.49 6.03 -4.07
CA TRP A 12 -6.31 7.08 -5.06
C TRP A 12 -6.05 6.52 -6.44
N ALA A 13 -5.19 5.51 -6.56
CA ALA A 13 -4.87 4.91 -7.85
C ALA A 13 -6.12 4.36 -8.56
N LEU A 14 -7.06 3.80 -7.81
CA LEU A 14 -8.25 3.15 -8.36
C LEU A 14 -9.46 4.08 -8.46
N ALA A 15 -9.64 5.01 -7.53
CA ALA A 15 -10.85 5.82 -7.44
C ALA A 15 -10.63 7.32 -7.73
N ALA A 16 -9.42 7.83 -7.58
CA ALA A 16 -9.13 9.25 -7.77
C ALA A 16 -7.66 9.45 -8.25
N PRO A 17 -7.30 8.88 -9.41
CA PRO A 17 -5.90 8.91 -9.88
C PRO A 17 -5.36 10.33 -10.08
N GLU A 18 -6.23 11.33 -10.28
CA GLU A 18 -5.83 12.73 -10.38
C GLU A 18 -5.21 13.27 -9.08
N ARG A 19 -5.39 12.59 -7.95
CA ARG A 19 -4.75 12.94 -6.69
C ARG A 19 -3.29 12.52 -6.60
N LEU A 20 -2.88 11.62 -7.48
CA LEU A 20 -1.49 11.20 -7.55
C LEU A 20 -0.67 12.17 -8.39
N PRO A 21 0.59 12.46 -7.99
CA PRO A 21 1.48 13.24 -8.85
C PRO A 21 1.60 12.59 -10.23
N LYS A 22 1.69 13.41 -11.27
CA LYS A 22 1.78 12.89 -12.64
C LYS A 22 2.93 11.92 -12.86
N PRO A 23 4.14 12.15 -12.30
CA PRO A 23 5.21 11.17 -12.42
C PRO A 23 4.86 9.81 -11.80
N VAL A 24 4.10 9.81 -10.70
CA VAL A 24 3.64 8.57 -10.06
C VAL A 24 2.60 7.87 -10.94
N GLN A 25 1.67 8.61 -11.54
CA GLN A 25 0.70 8.04 -12.48
C GLN A 25 1.41 7.33 -13.63
N ALA A 26 2.42 7.97 -14.20
CA ALA A 26 3.22 7.39 -15.29
C ALA A 26 3.97 6.15 -14.84
N GLU A 27 4.52 6.17 -13.64
CA GLU A 27 5.24 5.04 -13.07
C GLU A 27 4.32 3.84 -12.86
N LEU A 28 3.14 4.05 -12.30
CA LEU A 28 2.17 2.97 -12.07
C LEU A 28 1.72 2.31 -13.37
N ALA A 29 1.73 3.05 -14.47
CA ALA A 29 1.33 2.51 -15.78
C ALA A 29 2.31 1.46 -16.31
N VAL A 30 3.57 1.48 -15.87
CA VAL A 30 4.62 0.58 -16.39
C VAL A 30 5.23 -0.34 -15.35
N ALA A 31 5.00 -0.10 -14.06
CA ALA A 31 5.54 -0.92 -12.98
C ALA A 31 4.70 -2.18 -12.75
N ASP A 32 5.30 -3.15 -12.08
CA ASP A 32 4.56 -4.27 -11.50
C ASP A 32 3.98 -3.77 -10.17
N VAL A 33 2.67 -3.60 -10.12
CA VAL A 33 1.99 -3.00 -8.97
C VAL A 33 1.28 -4.08 -8.15
N TYR A 34 1.50 -4.02 -6.85
CA TYR A 34 0.96 -4.97 -5.88
C TYR A 34 0.10 -4.26 -4.84
N PHE A 35 -0.91 -4.96 -4.33
CA PHE A 35 -1.71 -4.49 -3.21
C PHE A 35 -1.85 -5.61 -2.19
N SER A 36 -1.89 -5.26 -0.91
CA SER A 36 -1.93 -6.23 0.16
C SER A 36 -3.35 -6.60 0.59
N ALA A 37 -3.56 -7.86 0.94
CA ALA A 37 -4.78 -8.27 1.62
C ALA A 37 -5.00 -7.46 2.90
N ALA A 38 -3.93 -7.00 3.56
CA ALA A 38 -4.03 -6.14 4.75
C ALA A 38 -4.72 -4.80 4.42
N SER A 39 -4.45 -4.21 3.26
CA SER A 39 -5.12 -2.98 2.83
C SER A 39 -6.60 -3.20 2.60
N ILE A 40 -6.97 -4.34 2.05
CA ILE A 40 -8.38 -4.69 1.83
C ILE A 40 -9.10 -4.86 3.18
N TRP A 41 -8.44 -5.46 4.16
CA TRP A 41 -8.97 -5.58 5.51
C TRP A 41 -9.15 -4.20 6.16
N GLU A 42 -8.16 -3.33 6.04
CA GLU A 42 -8.26 -1.95 6.56
C GLU A 42 -9.45 -1.21 5.93
N ILE A 43 -9.64 -1.34 4.62
CA ILE A 43 -10.78 -0.74 3.91
C ILE A 43 -12.10 -1.26 4.46
N ALA A 44 -12.21 -2.57 4.66
CA ALA A 44 -13.41 -3.19 5.21
C ALA A 44 -13.73 -2.69 6.62
N LEU A 45 -12.70 -2.55 7.47
CA LEU A 45 -12.88 -2.03 8.83
C LEU A 45 -13.31 -0.57 8.83
N HIS A 46 -12.70 0.27 8.00
CA HIS A 46 -13.08 1.68 7.90
C HIS A 46 -14.48 1.85 7.33
N ARG A 47 -14.88 1.01 6.38
CA ARG A 47 -16.23 1.02 5.83
C ARG A 47 -17.25 0.66 6.90
N SER A 48 -17.03 -0.38 7.68
CA SER A 48 -17.95 -0.80 8.74
C SER A 48 -18.05 0.25 9.85
N ALA A 49 -17.00 1.04 10.07
CA ALA A 49 -17.02 2.14 11.04
C ALA A 49 -17.61 3.45 10.46
N GLY A 50 -18.08 3.43 9.22
CA GLY A 50 -18.66 4.62 8.57
C GLY A 50 -17.66 5.67 8.13
N ARG A 51 -16.36 5.35 8.13
CA ARG A 51 -15.30 6.33 7.79
C ARG A 51 -14.93 6.32 6.31
N LEU A 52 -15.40 5.35 5.56
CA LEU A 52 -15.04 5.18 4.16
C LEU A 52 -16.26 4.72 3.36
N ALA A 53 -16.49 5.33 2.21
CA ALA A 53 -17.60 4.98 1.34
C ALA A 53 -17.33 3.76 0.46
N PHE A 54 -16.06 3.39 0.29
CA PHE A 54 -15.66 2.31 -0.62
C PHE A 54 -15.91 0.94 0.00
N ASP A 55 -16.44 0.03 -0.80
CA ASP A 55 -16.62 -1.36 -0.44
C ASP A 55 -15.37 -2.15 -0.84
N ALA A 56 -14.91 -3.02 0.07
CA ALA A 56 -13.69 -3.81 -0.14
C ALA A 56 -13.76 -4.65 -1.43
N ALA A 57 -14.89 -5.30 -1.68
CA ALA A 57 -15.05 -6.14 -2.88
C ALA A 57 -14.95 -5.31 -4.16
N THR A 58 -15.48 -4.10 -4.17
CA THR A 58 -15.40 -3.18 -5.30
C THR A 58 -13.95 -2.77 -5.57
N ILE A 59 -13.18 -2.50 -4.51
CA ILE A 59 -11.77 -2.15 -4.64
C ILE A 59 -10.96 -3.32 -5.19
N VAL A 60 -11.22 -4.54 -4.73
CA VAL A 60 -10.55 -5.74 -5.25
C VAL A 60 -10.84 -5.91 -6.74
N ALA A 61 -12.09 -5.79 -7.14
CA ALA A 61 -12.48 -5.91 -8.56
C ALA A 61 -11.76 -4.86 -9.42
N ALA A 62 -11.72 -3.60 -8.96
CA ALA A 62 -11.03 -2.53 -9.68
C ALA A 62 -9.53 -2.80 -9.79
N ALA A 63 -8.91 -3.30 -8.71
CA ALA A 63 -7.48 -3.64 -8.72
C ALA A 63 -7.18 -4.75 -9.72
N GLU A 64 -8.01 -5.78 -9.77
CA GLU A 64 -7.86 -6.88 -10.72
C GLU A 64 -8.02 -6.42 -12.17
N GLU A 65 -9.01 -5.55 -12.44
CA GLU A 65 -9.20 -4.97 -13.77
C GLU A 65 -8.01 -4.12 -14.20
N THR A 66 -7.37 -3.45 -13.25
CA THR A 66 -6.18 -2.63 -13.48
C THR A 66 -4.91 -3.48 -13.55
N ARG A 67 -5.04 -4.79 -13.34
CA ARG A 67 -3.93 -5.77 -13.36
C ARG A 67 -2.94 -5.59 -12.23
N PHE A 68 -3.39 -5.07 -11.09
CA PHE A 68 -2.60 -5.10 -9.87
C PHE A 68 -2.61 -6.51 -9.29
N THR A 69 -1.51 -6.92 -8.70
CA THR A 69 -1.35 -8.26 -8.12
C THR A 69 -1.56 -8.24 -6.62
N ALA A 70 -2.40 -9.11 -6.12
CA ALA A 70 -2.66 -9.24 -4.69
C ALA A 70 -1.49 -9.95 -3.98
N VAL A 71 -1.15 -9.45 -2.79
CA VAL A 71 -0.18 -10.09 -1.89
C VAL A 71 -0.94 -10.57 -0.67
N ALA A 72 -0.95 -11.89 -0.47
CA ALA A 72 -1.54 -12.48 0.72
C ALA A 72 -0.66 -12.20 1.94
N VAL A 73 -1.30 -12.08 3.11
CA VAL A 73 -0.56 -11.96 4.38
C VAL A 73 -0.19 -13.36 4.85
N SER A 74 1.10 -13.62 4.98
CA SER A 74 1.62 -14.89 5.44
C SER A 74 2.10 -14.81 6.90
N VAL A 75 2.34 -15.97 7.50
CA VAL A 75 2.94 -16.04 8.84
C VAL A 75 4.30 -15.33 8.85
N ARG A 76 5.10 -15.50 7.80
CA ARG A 76 6.39 -14.82 7.65
C ARG A 76 6.25 -13.31 7.69
N HIS A 77 5.23 -12.77 7.04
CA HIS A 77 4.96 -11.32 7.09
C HIS A 77 4.63 -10.86 8.50
N VAL A 78 3.77 -11.61 9.18
CA VAL A 78 3.34 -11.25 10.54
C VAL A 78 4.51 -11.27 11.52
N THR A 79 5.34 -12.31 11.47
CA THR A 79 6.51 -12.39 12.36
C THR A 79 7.53 -11.29 12.09
N ALA A 80 7.65 -10.86 10.84
CA ALA A 80 8.55 -9.77 10.46
C ALA A 80 8.10 -8.40 10.99
N THR A 81 6.88 -8.26 11.51
CA THR A 81 6.42 -7.01 12.13
C THR A 81 7.05 -6.75 13.51
N THR A 82 7.56 -7.79 14.18
CA THR A 82 8.04 -7.67 15.54
C THR A 82 9.10 -6.58 15.76
N PRO A 83 10.17 -6.49 14.96
CA PRO A 83 11.15 -5.42 15.13
C PRO A 83 10.65 -4.03 14.77
N LEU A 84 9.45 -3.92 14.20
CA LEU A 84 8.87 -2.66 13.76
C LEU A 84 7.90 -2.06 14.77
N LEU A 85 7.59 -2.77 15.86
CA LEU A 85 6.55 -2.39 16.83
C LEU A 85 6.82 -1.03 17.48
N GLU A 86 8.06 -0.70 17.78
CA GLU A 86 8.42 0.55 18.46
C GLU A 86 8.41 1.74 17.51
N ARG A 87 8.58 1.53 16.22
CA ARG A 87 8.74 2.60 15.23
C ARG A 87 7.42 3.00 14.54
N HIS A 88 6.50 2.06 14.42
CA HIS A 88 5.25 2.26 13.68
C HIS A 88 4.08 1.72 14.50
N ARG A 89 3.21 2.63 14.96
CA ARG A 89 2.07 2.26 15.81
C ARG A 89 0.92 1.67 15.03
N ASN A 90 0.73 2.09 13.78
CA ASN A 90 -0.36 1.60 12.96
C ASN A 90 -0.06 0.16 12.54
N PRO A 91 -0.88 -0.83 12.96
CA PRO A 91 -0.61 -2.23 12.64
C PRO A 91 -0.65 -2.53 11.14
N PHE A 92 -1.46 -1.81 10.37
CA PHE A 92 -1.51 -2.00 8.92
C PHE A 92 -0.20 -1.53 8.27
N ASP A 93 0.32 -0.37 8.70
CA ASP A 93 1.59 0.16 8.19
C ASP A 93 2.75 -0.80 8.52
N ARG A 94 2.78 -1.35 9.74
CA ARG A 94 3.80 -2.34 10.11
C ARG A 94 3.74 -3.57 9.22
N LEU A 95 2.54 -4.04 8.95
CA LEU A 95 2.35 -5.23 8.12
C LEU A 95 2.75 -4.97 6.67
N LEU A 96 2.36 -3.82 6.11
CA LEU A 96 2.77 -3.44 4.76
C LEU A 96 4.29 -3.31 4.66
N LEU A 97 4.93 -2.70 5.65
CA LEU A 97 6.38 -2.56 5.68
C LEU A 97 7.07 -3.93 5.78
N ALA A 98 6.54 -4.82 6.62
CA ALA A 98 7.06 -6.18 6.73
C ALA A 98 6.96 -6.93 5.41
N GLN A 99 5.86 -6.76 4.68
CA GLN A 99 5.69 -7.35 3.36
C GLN A 99 6.71 -6.78 2.36
N ALA A 100 6.89 -5.46 2.36
CA ALA A 100 7.87 -4.83 1.47
C ALA A 100 9.28 -5.33 1.73
N LEU A 101 9.64 -5.53 3.00
CA LEU A 101 10.98 -6.02 3.39
C LEU A 101 11.20 -7.47 2.99
N THR A 102 10.18 -8.30 3.02
CA THR A 102 10.31 -9.74 2.83
C THR A 102 10.07 -10.22 1.40
N GLU A 103 9.23 -9.55 0.61
CA GLU A 103 8.89 -9.99 -0.74
C GLU A 103 10.03 -9.91 -1.77
N PRO A 104 10.95 -8.95 -1.92
CA PRO A 104 10.94 -7.56 -1.54
C PRO A 104 10.21 -6.65 -2.55
N LEU A 105 9.62 -5.59 -2.04
CA LEU A 105 8.86 -4.61 -2.82
C LEU A 105 9.22 -3.21 -2.32
N VAL A 106 9.00 -2.19 -3.16
CA VAL A 106 9.08 -0.79 -2.71
C VAL A 106 7.69 -0.36 -2.26
N LEU A 107 7.56 0.05 -1.01
CA LEU A 107 6.29 0.51 -0.44
C LEU A 107 6.09 2.00 -0.76
N LEU A 108 5.10 2.29 -1.57
CA LEU A 108 4.76 3.65 -1.98
C LEU A 108 3.67 4.18 -1.04
N THR A 109 3.93 5.31 -0.39
CA THR A 109 3.04 5.88 0.63
C THR A 109 2.84 7.38 0.46
N SER A 110 1.70 7.88 0.94
CA SER A 110 1.46 9.30 1.09
C SER A 110 1.81 9.82 2.48
N ASP A 111 2.20 8.94 3.41
CA ASP A 111 2.46 9.27 4.80
C ASP A 111 3.95 9.52 5.03
N ALA A 112 4.30 10.79 5.31
CA ALA A 112 5.68 11.18 5.57
C ALA A 112 6.27 10.49 6.79
N HIS A 113 5.44 10.18 7.80
CA HIS A 113 5.91 9.46 8.99
C HIS A 113 6.37 8.04 8.66
N LEU A 114 5.59 7.34 7.83
CA LEU A 114 5.98 6.01 7.38
C LEU A 114 7.22 6.08 6.48
N ALA A 115 7.26 7.07 5.58
CA ALA A 115 8.40 7.27 4.68
C ALA A 115 9.70 7.60 5.41
N ALA A 116 9.63 8.16 6.63
CA ALA A 116 10.80 8.42 7.45
C ALA A 116 11.57 7.15 7.83
N HIS A 117 10.96 5.98 7.68
CA HIS A 117 11.65 4.71 7.86
C HIS A 117 12.83 4.56 6.88
N GLY A 118 12.74 5.16 5.72
CA GLY A 118 13.71 5.00 4.66
C GLY A 118 13.41 3.79 3.78
N TYR A 119 14.36 3.40 2.93
CA TYR A 119 14.18 2.26 2.03
C TYR A 119 13.74 1.02 2.82
N PRO A 120 12.72 0.24 2.37
CA PRO A 120 12.12 0.28 1.04
C PRO A 120 10.84 1.13 0.95
N VAL A 121 10.67 2.12 1.81
CA VAL A 121 9.52 3.02 1.79
C VAL A 121 9.85 4.27 0.97
N ARG A 122 8.92 4.66 0.10
CA ARG A 122 9.08 5.84 -0.73
C ARG A 122 7.82 6.70 -0.65
N LEU A 123 8.02 7.99 -0.40
CA LEU A 123 6.93 8.97 -0.37
C LEU A 123 6.51 9.34 -1.79
N LEU A 124 5.22 9.56 -2.01
CA LEU A 124 4.65 9.94 -3.31
C LEU A 124 5.33 11.17 -3.93
N SER A 125 5.70 12.14 -3.10
CA SER A 125 6.32 13.38 -3.54
C SER A 125 7.81 13.22 -3.86
N SER A 126 8.42 12.08 -3.51
CA SER A 126 9.82 11.80 -3.78
C SER A 126 10.01 11.44 -5.25
N ARG A 127 11.04 12.02 -5.86
CA ARG A 127 11.38 11.67 -7.23
C ARG A 127 12.04 10.31 -7.27
N LEU A 128 11.80 9.61 -8.36
CA LEU A 128 12.61 8.47 -8.74
C LEU A 128 14.02 8.95 -9.01
N SER A 129 14.94 8.48 -8.25
CA SER A 129 16.35 8.75 -8.51
C SER A 129 17.02 7.50 -9.06
#